data_5de322fdaae7fbc13a4f951453b4e0cb
#
_entry.id   5de322fdaae7fbc13a4f951453b4e0cb
#
_cell.length_a   1.000
_cell.length_b   1.000
_cell.length_c   1.000
_cell.angle_alpha   90.00
_cell.angle_beta   90.00
_cell.angle_gamma   90.00
#
_symmetry.space_group_name_H-M   'P 1'
#
loop_
_entity.id
_entity.type
_entity.pdbx_description
1 polymer ?
#
loop_
_entity_poly.entity_id
_entity_poly.type
_entity_poly.pdbx_seq_one_letter_code
_entity_poly.pdbx_strand_id
1 'polypeptide(L)'
;KDYVISVLSCARYHNIINLLKGFKLLQEENNIDLKFIFVLQILDKKYFDEIRKFVKSNFQKDEIVFLHNLDNNFLINLYKNAKFYIFSSYCEVFGLTTLEAMSQGCPVIISNKSALTEINSDVAEYFDPDNETKIKDSMHKVLFDENYRNKIIEKSQNHFKKFSWEKTVSETLRVLDY
;
A
#
# COMPACT_ATOMS: atom_id res chain seq x y z
N LYS A 1 -6.00 17.64 5.31
CA LYS A 1 -6.02 17.25 3.89
C LYS A 1 -6.09 15.75 3.79
N ASP A 2 -6.85 15.27 2.81
CA ASP A 2 -6.96 13.85 2.50
C ASP A 2 -5.63 13.29 1.98
N TYR A 3 -5.33 12.04 2.31
CA TYR A 3 -4.09 11.39 1.86
C TYR A 3 -4.28 9.89 1.64
N VAL A 4 -3.37 9.34 0.86
CA VAL A 4 -3.16 7.90 0.67
C VAL A 4 -1.81 7.52 1.25
N ILE A 5 -1.63 6.25 1.60
CA ILE A 5 -0.41 5.82 2.30
C ILE A 5 0.20 4.58 1.65
N SER A 6 1.53 4.53 1.65
CA SER A 6 2.32 3.33 1.36
C SER A 6 3.41 3.16 2.43
N VAL A 7 3.56 1.95 2.95
CA VAL A 7 4.57 1.59 3.97
C VAL A 7 5.44 0.50 3.39
N LEU A 8 6.70 0.83 3.10
CA LEU A 8 7.57 -0.09 2.37
C LEU A 8 9.06 0.29 2.51
N SER A 9 9.95 -0.57 2.09
CA SER A 9 11.35 -0.21 1.94
C SER A 9 11.59 0.48 0.58
N CYS A 10 12.48 1.47 0.56
CA CYS A 10 12.91 2.10 -0.67
C CYS A 10 13.88 1.17 -1.40
N ALA A 11 13.32 0.26 -2.20
CA ALA A 11 14.04 -0.68 -3.05
C ALA A 11 13.32 -0.78 -4.41
N ARG A 12 14.06 -1.11 -5.47
CA ARG A 12 13.52 -1.08 -6.86
C ARG A 12 12.35 -2.03 -7.07
N TYR A 13 12.33 -3.16 -6.37
CA TYR A 13 11.23 -4.14 -6.49
C TYR A 13 9.90 -3.63 -5.91
N HIS A 14 9.88 -2.56 -5.15
CA HIS A 14 8.64 -1.90 -4.70
C HIS A 14 8.04 -0.93 -5.72
N ASN A 15 8.71 -0.69 -6.83
CA ASN A 15 8.17 0.01 -8.01
C ASN A 15 7.55 1.40 -7.72
N ILE A 16 8.20 2.17 -6.84
CA ILE A 16 7.67 3.45 -6.34
C ILE A 16 7.46 4.47 -7.48
N ILE A 17 8.32 4.46 -8.50
CA ILE A 17 8.23 5.45 -9.60
C ILE A 17 6.96 5.22 -10.42
N ASN A 18 6.61 3.97 -10.80
CA ASN A 18 5.37 3.72 -11.53
C ASN A 18 4.13 3.99 -10.67
N LEU A 19 4.23 3.71 -9.37
CA LEU A 19 3.18 4.08 -8.42
C LEU A 19 2.93 5.59 -8.41
N LEU A 20 3.99 6.40 -8.36
CA LEU A 20 3.92 7.86 -8.43
C LEU A 20 3.36 8.36 -9.76
N LYS A 21 3.71 7.72 -10.89
CA LYS A 21 3.15 8.06 -12.20
C LYS A 21 1.63 7.80 -12.26
N GLY A 22 1.18 6.63 -11.77
CA GLY A 22 -0.25 6.33 -11.66
C GLY A 22 -0.99 7.33 -10.75
N PHE A 23 -0.37 7.73 -9.64
CA PHE A 23 -0.92 8.75 -8.76
C PHE A 23 -1.00 10.13 -9.42
N LYS A 24 0.01 10.51 -10.20
CA LYS A 24 0.00 11.76 -10.97
C LYS A 24 -1.13 11.80 -11.98
N LEU A 25 -1.34 10.70 -12.73
CA LEU A 25 -2.48 10.57 -13.65
C LEU A 25 -3.83 10.72 -12.92
N LEU A 26 -3.97 10.13 -11.73
CA LEU A 26 -5.18 10.28 -10.91
C LEU A 26 -5.45 11.74 -10.54
N GLN A 27 -4.43 12.48 -10.09
CA GLN A 27 -4.57 13.89 -9.73
C GLN A 27 -4.95 14.75 -10.92
N GLU A 28 -4.29 14.57 -12.08
CA GLU A 28 -4.51 15.36 -13.29
C GLU A 28 -5.91 15.14 -13.88
N GLU A 29 -6.37 13.88 -13.97
CA GLU A 29 -7.67 13.56 -14.53
C GLU A 29 -8.84 14.02 -13.66
N ASN A 30 -8.67 14.10 -12.33
CA ASN A 30 -9.77 14.36 -11.41
C ASN A 30 -9.67 15.71 -10.68
N ASN A 31 -8.60 16.47 -10.91
CA ASN A 31 -8.32 17.75 -10.25
C ASN A 31 -8.49 17.70 -8.72
N ILE A 32 -7.87 16.71 -8.07
CA ILE A 32 -8.02 16.44 -6.64
C ILE A 32 -6.81 16.90 -5.82
N ASP A 33 -7.08 17.51 -4.65
CA ASP A 33 -6.06 17.85 -3.65
C ASP A 33 -5.87 16.65 -2.69
N LEU A 34 -5.14 15.65 -3.14
CA LEU A 34 -4.82 14.43 -2.40
C LEU A 34 -3.32 14.32 -2.19
N LYS A 35 -2.89 14.04 -0.97
CA LYS A 35 -1.47 13.81 -0.66
C LYS A 35 -1.12 12.34 -0.74
N PHE A 36 0.14 12.04 -1.04
CA PHE A 36 0.68 10.70 -0.91
C PHE A 36 1.74 10.67 0.19
N ILE A 37 1.51 9.87 1.23
CA ILE A 37 2.45 9.65 2.32
C ILE A 37 3.16 8.31 2.13
N PHE A 38 4.47 8.38 2.00
CA PHE A 38 5.34 7.20 2.02
C PHE A 38 6.02 7.09 3.38
N VAL A 39 5.82 5.97 4.06
CA VAL A 39 6.62 5.59 5.23
C VAL A 39 7.71 4.66 4.73
N LEU A 40 8.95 5.13 4.72
CA LEU A 40 10.06 4.46 4.05
C LEU A 40 11.18 4.04 5.00
N GLN A 41 11.68 2.83 4.80
CA GLN A 41 13.02 2.43 5.18
C GLN A 41 13.93 2.53 3.95
N ILE A 42 14.94 3.40 3.97
CA ILE A 42 15.82 3.62 2.82
C ILE A 42 16.87 2.51 2.77
N LEU A 43 16.71 1.56 1.86
CA LEU A 43 17.68 0.49 1.57
C LEU A 43 18.57 0.84 0.38
N ASP A 44 18.02 1.48 -0.64
CA ASP A 44 18.74 1.93 -1.84
C ASP A 44 18.72 3.47 -1.94
N LYS A 45 19.83 4.09 -1.53
CA LYS A 45 20.00 5.56 -1.57
C LYS A 45 19.95 6.11 -2.99
N LYS A 46 20.53 5.39 -3.97
CA LYS A 46 20.52 5.85 -5.37
C LYS A 46 19.11 5.88 -5.93
N TYR A 47 18.33 4.82 -5.64
CA TYR A 47 16.93 4.77 -6.04
C TYR A 47 16.10 5.84 -5.32
N PHE A 48 16.35 6.10 -4.04
CA PHE A 48 15.70 7.20 -3.33
C PHE A 48 16.01 8.57 -3.94
N ASP A 49 17.24 8.82 -4.38
CA ASP A 49 17.59 10.06 -5.08
C ASP A 49 16.90 10.18 -6.44
N GLU A 50 16.73 9.07 -7.17
CA GLU A 50 15.91 9.03 -8.40
C GLU A 50 14.46 9.40 -8.11
N ILE A 51 13.86 8.81 -7.06
CA ILE A 51 12.48 9.12 -6.63
C ILE A 51 12.35 10.61 -6.26
N ARG A 52 13.28 11.16 -5.47
CA ARG A 52 13.27 12.58 -5.10
C ARG A 52 13.36 13.51 -6.32
N LYS A 53 14.19 13.18 -7.29
CA LYS A 53 14.28 13.92 -8.56
C LYS A 53 12.95 13.86 -9.31
N PHE A 54 12.37 12.68 -9.43
CA PHE A 54 11.08 12.48 -10.08
C PHE A 54 9.98 13.31 -9.40
N VAL A 55 9.89 13.24 -8.08
CA VAL A 55 8.92 14.02 -7.28
C VAL A 55 9.09 15.52 -7.50
N LYS A 56 10.33 16.03 -7.42
CA LYS A 56 10.61 17.45 -7.63
C LYS A 56 10.20 17.98 -9.01
N SER A 57 10.25 17.11 -10.04
CA SER A 57 9.92 17.50 -11.42
C SER A 57 8.43 17.36 -11.75
N ASN A 58 7.67 16.57 -10.99
CA ASN A 58 6.30 16.19 -11.36
C ASN A 58 5.23 16.59 -10.34
N PHE A 59 5.60 16.94 -9.11
CA PHE A 59 4.66 17.24 -8.03
C PHE A 59 4.94 18.60 -7.41
N GLN A 60 3.90 19.23 -6.87
CA GLN A 60 4.03 20.44 -6.09
C GLN A 60 4.60 20.13 -4.69
N LYS A 61 5.01 21.18 -4.00
CA LYS A 61 5.50 21.06 -2.63
C LYS A 61 4.42 20.45 -1.74
N ASP A 62 4.81 19.47 -0.93
CA ASP A 62 3.98 18.78 0.07
C ASP A 62 2.86 17.88 -0.50
N GLU A 63 2.81 17.63 -1.81
CA GLU A 63 1.93 16.60 -2.38
C GLU A 63 2.44 15.19 -2.07
N ILE A 64 3.76 15.01 -2.10
CA ILE A 64 4.42 13.74 -1.74
C ILE A 64 5.21 13.96 -0.45
N VAL A 65 4.91 13.16 0.57
CA VAL A 65 5.53 13.25 1.89
C VAL A 65 6.28 11.97 2.19
N PHE A 66 7.55 12.07 2.56
CA PHE A 66 8.38 10.95 3.00
C PHE A 66 8.56 11.01 4.52
N LEU A 67 8.14 9.94 5.21
CA LEU A 67 8.30 9.77 6.65
C LEU A 67 9.21 8.57 6.94
N HIS A 68 9.93 8.64 8.05
CA HIS A 68 10.89 7.63 8.46
C HIS A 68 10.82 7.40 9.97
N ASN A 69 11.12 6.19 10.42
CA ASN A 69 11.28 5.85 11.84
C ASN A 69 10.10 6.27 12.72
N LEU A 70 8.88 5.98 12.27
CA LEU A 70 7.67 6.27 13.04
C LEU A 70 7.49 5.27 14.18
N ASP A 71 6.93 5.74 15.31
CA ASP A 71 6.41 4.85 16.32
C ASP A 71 5.11 4.16 15.84
N ASN A 72 4.79 3.02 16.46
CA ASN A 72 3.64 2.21 16.07
C ASN A 72 2.31 2.95 16.21
N ASN A 73 2.14 3.77 17.24
CA ASN A 73 0.88 4.50 17.46
C ASN A 73 0.65 5.55 16.36
N PHE A 74 1.73 6.22 15.94
CA PHE A 74 1.65 7.17 14.85
C PHE A 74 1.32 6.47 13.52
N LEU A 75 1.95 5.32 13.24
CA LEU A 75 1.68 4.53 12.05
C LEU A 75 0.23 4.01 12.01
N ILE A 76 -0.29 3.51 13.14
CA ILE A 76 -1.68 3.09 13.29
C ILE A 76 -2.64 4.24 12.96
N ASN A 77 -2.36 5.45 13.45
CA ASN A 77 -3.17 6.63 13.15
C ASN A 77 -3.11 7.01 11.67
N LEU A 78 -1.96 6.84 11.02
CA LEU A 78 -1.85 7.06 9.57
C LEU A 78 -2.70 6.07 8.78
N TYR A 79 -2.70 4.78 9.12
CA TYR A 79 -3.57 3.80 8.47
C TYR A 79 -5.06 4.14 8.67
N LYS A 80 -5.48 4.46 9.89
CA LYS A 80 -6.89 4.75 10.24
C LYS A 80 -7.48 5.92 9.46
N ASN A 81 -6.66 6.92 9.12
CA ASN A 81 -7.12 8.15 8.50
C ASN A 81 -6.80 8.25 7.01
N ALA A 82 -6.11 7.27 6.44
CA ALA A 82 -5.84 7.23 5.00
C ALA A 82 -7.09 6.88 4.20
N LYS A 83 -7.23 7.46 3.01
CA LYS A 83 -8.30 7.06 2.06
C LYS A 83 -8.14 5.63 1.60
N PHE A 84 -6.90 5.20 1.40
CA PHE A 84 -6.50 3.82 1.15
C PHE A 84 -5.00 3.62 1.39
N TYR A 85 -4.63 2.37 1.62
CA TYR A 85 -3.25 1.90 1.56
C TYR A 85 -2.97 1.33 0.17
N ILE A 86 -1.79 1.63 -0.40
CA ILE A 86 -1.40 1.09 -1.70
C ILE A 86 0.02 0.52 -1.69
N PHE A 87 0.21 -0.65 -2.35
CA PHE A 87 1.47 -1.38 -2.33
C PHE A 87 1.79 -1.99 -3.70
N SER A 88 2.85 -1.49 -4.34
CA SER A 88 3.17 -1.77 -5.75
C SER A 88 4.30 -2.78 -5.96
N SER A 89 4.62 -3.61 -4.96
CA SER A 89 5.74 -4.52 -5.01
C SER A 89 5.62 -5.60 -6.10
N TYR A 90 6.73 -5.91 -6.76
CA TYR A 90 6.85 -7.06 -7.65
C TYR A 90 7.10 -8.37 -6.90
N CYS A 91 7.70 -8.30 -5.72
CA CYS A 91 8.14 -9.46 -4.97
C CYS A 91 7.92 -9.26 -3.48
N GLU A 92 7.06 -10.08 -2.92
CA GLU A 92 6.79 -10.15 -1.49
C GLU A 92 6.68 -11.60 -1.05
N VAL A 93 7.20 -11.89 0.14
CA VAL A 93 7.03 -13.20 0.78
C VAL A 93 5.66 -13.29 1.47
N PHE A 94 5.20 -12.18 2.07
CA PHE A 94 3.95 -12.16 2.83
C PHE A 94 3.18 -10.82 2.68
N GLY A 95 3.84 -9.69 2.90
CA GLY A 95 3.20 -8.37 2.83
C GLY A 95 2.46 -8.00 4.13
N LEU A 96 3.10 -8.12 5.29
CA LEU A 96 2.51 -7.82 6.62
C LEU A 96 1.83 -6.46 6.68
N THR A 97 2.39 -5.45 6.02
CA THR A 97 1.85 -4.09 6.00
C THR A 97 0.45 -3.99 5.39
N THR A 98 0.06 -4.94 4.52
CA THR A 98 -1.31 -5.02 3.99
C THR A 98 -2.30 -5.45 5.08
N LEU A 99 -1.93 -6.43 5.91
CA LEU A 99 -2.75 -6.88 7.04
C LEU A 99 -2.82 -5.83 8.16
N GLU A 100 -1.73 -5.10 8.39
CA GLU A 100 -1.71 -3.96 9.30
C GLU A 100 -2.73 -2.90 8.87
N ALA A 101 -2.72 -2.49 7.59
CA ALA A 101 -3.68 -1.55 7.05
C ALA A 101 -5.13 -2.07 7.19
N MET A 102 -5.39 -3.33 6.82
CA MET A 102 -6.71 -3.97 6.96
C MET A 102 -7.19 -3.98 8.41
N SER A 103 -6.30 -4.24 9.38
CA SER A 103 -6.64 -4.27 10.80
C SER A 103 -7.13 -2.91 11.32
N GLN A 104 -6.74 -1.83 10.65
CA GLN A 104 -7.16 -0.46 10.97
C GLN A 104 -8.37 0.01 10.14
N GLY A 105 -8.98 -0.86 9.34
CA GLY A 105 -10.09 -0.51 8.47
C GLY A 105 -9.70 0.29 7.23
N CYS A 106 -8.43 0.35 6.90
CA CYS A 106 -7.94 1.00 5.70
C CYS A 106 -8.17 0.11 4.48
N PRO A 107 -8.85 0.57 3.42
CA PRO A 107 -8.99 -0.21 2.19
C PRO A 107 -7.63 -0.39 1.52
N VAL A 108 -7.40 -1.58 0.95
CA VAL A 108 -6.09 -2.00 0.46
C VAL A 108 -6.11 -2.18 -1.05
N ILE A 109 -5.13 -1.57 -1.72
CA ILE A 109 -4.88 -1.66 -3.17
C ILE A 109 -3.46 -2.23 -3.36
N ILE A 110 -3.31 -3.32 -4.09
CA ILE A 110 -2.01 -4.01 -4.19
C ILE A 110 -1.71 -4.51 -5.60
N SER A 111 -0.43 -4.72 -5.87
CA SER A 111 -0.02 -5.37 -7.11
C SER A 111 -0.53 -6.82 -7.17
N ASN A 112 -0.80 -7.30 -8.38
CA ASN A 112 -1.22 -8.68 -8.64
C ASN A 112 -0.04 -9.66 -8.75
N LYS A 113 1.10 -9.37 -8.11
CA LYS A 113 2.32 -10.16 -8.19
C LYS A 113 2.61 -10.90 -6.89
N SER A 114 3.35 -11.99 -7.01
CA SER A 114 3.95 -12.71 -5.87
C SER A 114 2.90 -13.23 -4.86
N ALA A 115 3.27 -13.39 -3.59
CA ALA A 115 2.39 -13.88 -2.53
C ALA A 115 1.23 -12.92 -2.17
N LEU A 116 1.24 -11.68 -2.67
CA LEU A 116 0.19 -10.70 -2.34
C LEU A 116 -1.21 -11.17 -2.72
N THR A 117 -1.36 -11.86 -3.85
CA THR A 117 -2.66 -12.39 -4.30
C THR A 117 -3.15 -13.55 -3.42
N GLU A 118 -2.24 -14.41 -2.97
CA GLU A 118 -2.53 -15.51 -2.07
C GLU A 118 -2.94 -15.01 -0.68
N ILE A 119 -2.11 -14.13 -0.10
CA ILE A 119 -2.31 -13.63 1.27
C ILE A 119 -3.56 -12.77 1.37
N ASN A 120 -3.83 -11.90 0.39
CA ASN A 120 -4.93 -10.95 0.46
C ASN A 120 -6.21 -11.45 -0.25
N SER A 121 -6.15 -12.56 -1.00
CA SER A 121 -7.32 -13.21 -1.60
C SER A 121 -8.25 -12.21 -2.34
N ASP A 122 -9.56 -12.19 -2.05
CA ASP A 122 -10.57 -11.33 -2.66
C ASP A 122 -10.94 -10.08 -1.83
N VAL A 123 -10.06 -9.68 -0.89
CA VAL A 123 -10.35 -8.59 0.07
C VAL A 123 -9.58 -7.30 -0.22
N ALA A 124 -8.86 -7.24 -1.34
CA ALA A 124 -8.12 -6.09 -1.82
C ALA A 124 -8.49 -5.75 -3.26
N GLU A 125 -8.24 -4.53 -3.68
CA GLU A 125 -8.21 -4.15 -5.09
C GLU A 125 -6.84 -4.46 -5.68
N TYR A 126 -6.80 -4.98 -6.93
CA TYR A 126 -5.56 -5.43 -7.57
C TYR A 126 -5.25 -4.64 -8.84
N PHE A 127 -3.96 -4.42 -9.08
CA PHE A 127 -3.47 -3.81 -10.32
C PHE A 127 -2.23 -4.50 -10.86
N ASP A 128 -1.98 -4.32 -12.16
CA ASP A 128 -0.70 -4.67 -12.77
C ASP A 128 0.31 -3.54 -12.51
N PRO A 129 1.41 -3.80 -11.76
CA PRO A 129 2.40 -2.77 -11.39
C PRO A 129 3.20 -2.23 -12.57
N ASP A 130 3.17 -2.90 -13.73
CA ASP A 130 3.81 -2.44 -14.96
C ASP A 130 2.95 -1.43 -15.75
N ASN A 131 1.69 -1.24 -15.36
CA ASN A 131 0.73 -0.40 -16.08
C ASN A 131 0.25 0.77 -15.23
N GLU A 132 0.78 1.95 -15.50
CA GLU A 132 0.47 3.20 -14.79
C GLU A 132 -1.03 3.55 -14.83
N THR A 133 -1.71 3.27 -15.95
CA THR A 133 -3.15 3.46 -16.09
C THR A 133 -3.93 2.51 -15.18
N LYS A 134 -3.52 1.23 -15.07
CA LYS A 134 -4.16 0.28 -14.15
C LYS A 134 -3.94 0.64 -12.69
N ILE A 135 -2.76 1.17 -12.35
CA ILE A 135 -2.51 1.74 -11.01
C ILE A 135 -3.50 2.88 -10.75
N LYS A 136 -3.62 3.83 -11.67
CA LYS A 136 -4.57 4.95 -11.59
C LYS A 136 -6.02 4.47 -11.48
N ASP A 137 -6.45 3.52 -12.33
CA ASP A 137 -7.81 3.00 -12.36
C ASP A 137 -8.20 2.36 -11.02
N SER A 138 -7.30 1.57 -10.41
CA SER A 138 -7.53 0.96 -9.10
C SER A 138 -7.65 1.99 -7.99
N MET A 139 -6.77 3.02 -7.98
CA MET A 139 -6.89 4.13 -7.04
C MET A 139 -8.22 4.89 -7.23
N HIS A 140 -8.60 5.20 -8.48
CA HIS A 140 -9.84 5.89 -8.82
C HIS A 140 -11.06 5.10 -8.31
N LYS A 141 -11.11 3.81 -8.59
CA LYS A 141 -12.20 2.93 -8.18
C LYS A 141 -12.40 2.94 -6.66
N VAL A 142 -11.33 2.75 -5.88
CA VAL A 142 -11.43 2.74 -4.41
C VAL A 142 -11.74 4.13 -3.83
N LEU A 143 -11.25 5.20 -4.48
CA LEU A 143 -11.48 6.57 -4.01
C LEU A 143 -12.92 7.04 -4.25
N PHE A 144 -13.50 6.74 -5.41
CA PHE A 144 -14.77 7.32 -5.86
C PHE A 144 -15.96 6.35 -5.82
N ASP A 145 -15.76 5.03 -5.82
CA ASP A 145 -16.83 4.06 -5.62
C ASP A 145 -16.93 3.68 -4.14
N GLU A 146 -17.81 4.40 -3.42
CA GLU A 146 -18.01 4.19 -1.99
C GLU A 146 -18.55 2.78 -1.68
N ASN A 147 -19.46 2.26 -2.49
CA ASN A 147 -20.04 0.94 -2.29
C ASN A 147 -18.95 -0.14 -2.43
N TYR A 148 -18.11 -0.01 -3.44
CA TYR A 148 -16.99 -0.93 -3.64
C TYR A 148 -15.97 -0.84 -2.48
N ARG A 149 -15.60 0.37 -2.10
CA ARG A 149 -14.68 0.61 -0.97
C ARG A 149 -15.19 -0.02 0.32
N ASN A 150 -16.46 0.22 0.67
CA ASN A 150 -17.06 -0.33 1.88
C ASN A 150 -17.09 -1.87 1.84
N LYS A 151 -17.38 -2.47 0.69
CA LYS A 151 -17.36 -3.92 0.50
C LYS A 151 -15.98 -4.53 0.76
N ILE A 152 -14.90 -3.93 0.24
CA ILE A 152 -13.54 -4.47 0.50
C ILE A 152 -13.11 -4.25 1.95
N ILE A 153 -13.49 -3.15 2.60
CA ILE A 153 -13.25 -2.92 4.03
C ILE A 153 -13.95 -3.99 4.87
N GLU A 154 -15.23 -4.24 4.66
CA GLU A 154 -16.01 -5.25 5.38
C GLU A 154 -15.37 -6.64 5.26
N LYS A 155 -15.03 -7.05 4.04
CA LYS A 155 -14.35 -8.32 3.80
C LYS A 155 -13.00 -8.40 4.51
N SER A 156 -12.20 -7.35 4.46
CA SER A 156 -10.86 -7.29 5.04
C SER A 156 -10.88 -7.40 6.56
N GLN A 157 -11.92 -6.85 7.24
CA GLN A 157 -12.10 -6.90 8.70
C GLN A 157 -12.22 -8.33 9.25
N ASN A 158 -12.69 -9.27 8.46
CA ASN A 158 -12.75 -10.67 8.84
C ASN A 158 -11.51 -11.44 8.35
N HIS A 159 -10.91 -10.98 7.27
CA HIS A 159 -9.80 -11.69 6.63
C HIS A 159 -8.51 -11.63 7.45
N PHE A 160 -8.08 -10.44 7.92
CA PHE A 160 -6.82 -10.32 8.65
C PHE A 160 -6.80 -11.13 9.96
N LYS A 161 -7.97 -11.39 10.58
CA LYS A 161 -8.11 -12.22 11.79
C LYS A 161 -7.73 -13.69 11.59
N LYS A 162 -7.61 -14.15 10.34
CA LYS A 162 -7.13 -15.51 10.01
C LYS A 162 -5.64 -15.68 10.27
N PHE A 163 -4.91 -14.58 10.41
CA PHE A 163 -3.45 -14.54 10.61
C PHE A 163 -3.14 -14.12 12.05
N SER A 164 -2.45 -14.98 12.79
CA SER A 164 -1.95 -14.66 14.13
C SER A 164 -0.62 -15.36 14.38
N TRP A 165 0.18 -14.78 15.24
CA TRP A 165 1.44 -15.39 15.66
C TRP A 165 1.24 -16.70 16.40
N GLU A 166 0.17 -16.81 17.24
CA GLU A 166 -0.18 -18.03 17.96
C GLU A 166 -0.44 -19.18 16.99
N LYS A 167 -1.22 -18.93 15.93
CA LYS A 167 -1.46 -19.92 14.89
C LYS A 167 -0.18 -20.30 14.18
N THR A 168 0.64 -19.33 13.78
CA THR A 168 1.93 -19.58 13.12
C THR A 168 2.84 -20.46 13.98
N VAL A 169 2.97 -20.15 15.27
CA VAL A 169 3.78 -20.93 16.21
C VAL A 169 3.24 -22.35 16.33
N SER A 170 1.92 -22.53 16.55
CA SER A 170 1.32 -23.86 16.75
C SER A 170 1.46 -24.73 15.51
N GLU A 171 1.26 -24.17 14.31
CA GLU A 171 1.41 -24.93 13.06
C GLU A 171 2.87 -25.28 12.76
N THR A 172 3.81 -24.36 13.10
CA THR A 172 5.24 -24.63 12.94
C THR A 172 5.71 -25.73 13.88
N LEU A 173 5.33 -25.67 15.17
CA LEU A 173 5.68 -26.74 16.14
C LEU A 173 5.13 -28.09 15.68
N ARG A 174 3.89 -28.14 15.20
CA ARG A 174 3.28 -29.39 14.71
C ARG A 174 4.08 -30.04 13.56
N VAL A 175 4.77 -29.24 12.75
CA VAL A 175 5.62 -29.77 11.67
C VAL A 175 6.99 -30.21 12.17
N LEU A 176 7.50 -29.57 13.24
CA LEU A 176 8.81 -29.87 13.83
C LEU A 176 8.78 -31.04 14.79
N ASP A 177 7.61 -31.38 15.36
CA ASP A 177 7.41 -32.51 16.28
C ASP A 177 7.30 -33.89 15.56
N TYR A 178 7.77 -33.98 14.31
CA TYR A 178 7.87 -35.20 13.51
C TYR A 178 9.26 -35.83 13.64
#